data_96603b9f11aa74d5f02a61b69b09f223
#
_entry.id   96603b9f11aa74d5f02a61b69b09f223
#
_cell.length_a   1.000
_cell.length_b   1.000
_cell.length_c   1.000
_cell.angle_alpha   90.00
_cell.angle_beta   90.00
_cell.angle_gamma   90.00
#
_symmetry.space_group_name_H-M   'P 1'
#
loop_
_entity.id
_entity.type
_entity.pdbx_description
1 polymer ?
#
loop_
_entity_poly.entity_id
_entity_poly.type
_entity_poly.pdbx_seq_one_letter_code
_entity_poly.pdbx_strand_id
1 'polypeptide(L)'
;MDIKELLNKTDRFAANAGCKITEVDEHHAIAEMTVTSAHLNGGHVCQGGALFTLADLAIAALMNQHGELTFGISNNIMFVSSAKEGDLLKAEATFVADHHKIPSVEVNVTNKDNKLVCHVTGMGYRKSVKLPTE
;
A
#
# COMPACT_ATOMS: atom_id res chain seq x y z
N MET A 1 20.47 1.75 0.41
CA MET A 1 19.22 1.07 0.86
C MET A 1 18.18 1.28 -0.23
N ASP A 2 17.57 0.21 -0.73
CA ASP A 2 16.54 0.37 -1.75
C ASP A 2 15.22 0.85 -1.11
N ILE A 3 14.25 1.19 -1.94
CA ILE A 3 12.99 1.76 -1.45
C ILE A 3 12.23 0.77 -0.55
N LYS A 4 12.28 -0.51 -0.86
CA LYS A 4 11.63 -1.56 -0.06
C LYS A 4 12.22 -1.58 1.35
N GLU A 5 13.53 -1.66 1.46
CA GLU A 5 14.21 -1.68 2.76
C GLU A 5 13.96 -0.39 3.53
N LEU A 6 14.04 0.75 2.83
CA LEU A 6 13.87 2.05 3.45
C LEU A 6 12.47 2.21 4.06
N LEU A 7 11.42 1.97 3.29
CA LEU A 7 10.06 2.17 3.76
C LEU A 7 9.64 1.12 4.79
N ASN A 8 10.12 -0.12 4.65
CA ASN A 8 9.85 -1.14 5.68
C ASN A 8 10.44 -0.74 7.03
N LYS A 9 11.49 0.06 7.02
CA LYS A 9 12.12 0.58 8.24
C LYS A 9 11.48 1.88 8.73
N THR A 10 11.17 2.81 7.82
CA THR A 10 10.80 4.18 8.19
C THR A 10 9.30 4.42 8.26
N ASP A 11 8.49 3.63 7.58
CA ASP A 11 7.02 3.73 7.71
C ASP A 11 6.59 2.96 8.97
N ARG A 12 6.67 3.65 10.10
CA ARG A 12 6.45 3.05 11.41
C ARG A 12 5.01 2.59 11.61
N PHE A 13 4.06 3.36 11.12
CA PHE A 13 2.66 3.00 11.26
C PHE A 13 2.35 1.69 10.54
N ALA A 14 2.78 1.58 9.29
CA ALA A 14 2.55 0.38 8.49
C ALA A 14 3.28 -0.83 9.10
N ALA A 15 4.51 -0.64 9.58
CA ALA A 15 5.26 -1.71 10.23
C ALA A 15 4.54 -2.21 11.50
N ASN A 16 4.04 -1.27 12.31
CA ASN A 16 3.29 -1.63 13.52
C ASN A 16 1.97 -2.34 13.20
N ALA A 17 1.38 -2.04 12.05
CA ALA A 17 0.18 -2.73 11.58
C ALA A 17 0.48 -4.10 10.97
N GLY A 18 1.74 -4.48 10.85
CA GLY A 18 2.14 -5.77 10.28
C GLY A 18 2.21 -5.76 8.76
N CYS A 19 2.25 -4.60 8.14
CA CYS A 19 2.38 -4.47 6.70
C CYS A 19 3.86 -4.47 6.30
N LYS A 20 4.17 -5.14 5.19
CA LYS A 20 5.54 -5.23 4.70
C LYS A 20 5.58 -5.20 3.19
N ILE A 21 6.44 -4.35 2.62
CA ILE A 21 6.71 -4.35 1.19
C ILE A 21 7.55 -5.58 0.86
N THR A 22 7.11 -6.37 -0.10
CA THR A 22 7.80 -7.60 -0.50
C THR A 22 8.46 -7.50 -1.87
N GLU A 23 7.97 -6.61 -2.74
CA GLU A 23 8.51 -6.48 -4.09
C GLU A 23 8.26 -5.09 -4.63
N VAL A 24 9.25 -4.53 -5.31
CA VAL A 24 9.13 -3.26 -6.05
C VAL A 24 9.91 -3.36 -7.33
N ASP A 25 9.28 -3.01 -8.46
CA ASP A 25 9.98 -2.77 -9.72
C ASP A 25 9.43 -1.51 -10.39
N GLU A 26 9.84 -1.23 -11.62
CA GLU A 26 9.42 0.00 -12.30
C GLU A 26 7.91 0.08 -12.54
N HIS A 27 7.23 -1.06 -12.57
CA HIS A 27 5.83 -1.15 -13.00
C HIS A 27 4.88 -1.45 -11.86
N HIS A 28 5.35 -2.09 -10.78
CA HIS A 28 4.49 -2.44 -9.67
C HIS A 28 5.22 -2.45 -8.33
N ALA A 29 4.44 -2.42 -7.26
CA ALA A 29 4.92 -2.66 -5.91
C ALA A 29 3.91 -3.55 -5.20
N ILE A 30 4.41 -4.47 -4.38
CA ILE A 30 3.60 -5.40 -3.60
C ILE A 30 3.90 -5.23 -2.13
N ALA A 31 2.84 -5.14 -1.33
CA ALA A 31 2.91 -5.19 0.13
C ALA A 31 2.00 -6.30 0.64
N GLU A 32 2.36 -6.91 1.75
CA GLU A 32 1.60 -8.02 2.33
C GLU A 32 1.32 -7.79 3.80
N MET A 33 0.21 -8.36 4.27
CA MET A 33 -0.20 -8.31 5.68
C MET A 33 -1.02 -9.56 5.98
N THR A 34 -0.68 -10.25 7.08
CA THR A 34 -1.55 -11.29 7.62
C THR A 34 -2.54 -10.65 8.58
N VAL A 35 -3.82 -10.90 8.41
CA VAL A 35 -4.85 -10.36 9.29
C VAL A 35 -4.78 -11.05 10.65
N THR A 36 -4.60 -10.26 11.70
CA THR A 36 -4.57 -10.74 13.09
C THR A 36 -5.81 -10.23 13.83
N SER A 37 -5.99 -10.68 15.07
CA SER A 37 -7.08 -10.19 15.91
C SER A 37 -7.03 -8.68 16.13
N ALA A 38 -5.82 -8.09 16.11
CA ALA A 38 -5.65 -6.64 16.27
C ALA A 38 -6.18 -5.82 15.09
N HIS A 39 -6.40 -6.45 13.94
CA HIS A 39 -6.94 -5.78 12.75
C HIS A 39 -8.46 -5.81 12.66
N LEU A 40 -9.14 -6.56 13.55
CA LEU A 40 -10.57 -6.81 13.39
C LEU A 40 -11.42 -5.62 13.87
N ASN A 41 -12.49 -5.37 13.14
CA ASN A 41 -13.48 -4.37 13.50
C ASN A 41 -14.59 -5.02 14.37
N GLY A 42 -15.63 -4.23 14.70
CA GLY A 42 -16.75 -4.71 15.48
C GLY A 42 -17.55 -5.85 14.85
N GLY A 43 -17.42 -6.06 13.55
CA GLY A 43 -18.04 -7.17 12.81
C GLY A 43 -17.16 -8.40 12.69
N HIS A 44 -16.00 -8.41 13.37
CA HIS A 44 -15.03 -9.51 13.35
C HIS A 44 -14.42 -9.78 11.99
N VAL A 45 -14.26 -8.75 11.17
CA VAL A 45 -13.52 -8.81 9.92
C VAL A 45 -12.48 -7.69 9.90
N CYS A 46 -11.52 -7.78 9.00
CA CYS A 46 -10.43 -6.80 8.91
C CYS A 46 -11.00 -5.39 8.71
N GLN A 47 -10.58 -4.48 9.57
CA GLN A 47 -11.04 -3.10 9.54
C GLN A 47 -10.55 -2.40 8.27
N GLY A 48 -11.42 -1.57 7.68
CA GLY A 48 -11.09 -0.88 6.43
C GLY A 48 -9.85 -0.02 6.51
N GLY A 49 -9.56 0.57 7.67
CA GLY A 49 -8.34 1.34 7.87
C GLY A 49 -7.08 0.51 7.75
N ALA A 50 -7.12 -0.76 8.20
CA ALA A 50 -5.99 -1.68 8.04
C ALA A 50 -5.79 -2.04 6.57
N LEU A 51 -6.86 -2.28 5.84
CA LEU A 51 -6.80 -2.54 4.39
C LEU A 51 -6.23 -1.34 3.65
N PHE A 52 -6.63 -0.13 4.02
CA PHE A 52 -6.10 1.07 3.38
C PHE A 52 -4.63 1.29 3.73
N THR A 53 -4.21 1.02 4.96
CA THR A 53 -2.79 1.12 5.37
C THR A 53 -1.92 0.22 4.50
N LEU A 54 -2.39 -1.01 4.25
CA LEU A 54 -1.68 -1.95 3.39
C LEU A 54 -1.58 -1.42 1.95
N ALA A 55 -2.69 -0.97 1.40
CA ALA A 55 -2.72 -0.43 0.04
C ALA A 55 -1.84 0.82 -0.08
N ASP A 56 -1.89 1.71 0.90
CA ASP A 56 -1.12 2.96 0.90
C ASP A 56 0.38 2.70 0.96
N LEU A 57 0.81 1.67 1.68
CA LEU A 57 2.22 1.28 1.72
C LEU A 57 2.70 0.84 0.34
N ALA A 58 1.91 0.05 -0.38
CA ALA A 58 2.25 -0.36 -1.74
C ALA A 58 2.33 0.85 -2.68
N ILE A 59 1.39 1.79 -2.54
CA ILE A 59 1.41 3.04 -3.30
C ILE A 59 2.68 3.85 -3.01
N ALA A 60 3.03 3.99 -1.74
CA ALA A 60 4.22 4.74 -1.34
C ALA A 60 5.49 4.15 -1.94
N ALA A 61 5.61 2.83 -1.92
CA ALA A 61 6.76 2.15 -2.50
C ALA A 61 6.85 2.39 -4.01
N LEU A 62 5.74 2.30 -4.71
CA LEU A 62 5.70 2.52 -6.16
C LEU A 62 6.06 3.96 -6.52
N MET A 63 5.44 4.93 -5.84
CA MET A 63 5.61 6.34 -6.18
C MET A 63 6.96 6.91 -5.78
N ASN A 64 7.62 6.35 -4.75
CA ASN A 64 8.86 6.88 -4.21
C ASN A 64 10.10 6.08 -4.64
N GLN A 65 9.95 5.11 -5.52
CA GLN A 65 11.04 4.18 -5.84
C GLN A 65 12.29 4.83 -6.42
N HIS A 66 12.16 6.00 -7.02
CA HIS A 66 13.32 6.73 -7.58
C HIS A 66 13.89 7.76 -6.61
N GLY A 67 13.43 7.76 -5.36
CA GLY A 67 14.01 8.61 -4.31
C GLY A 67 13.49 10.04 -4.25
N GLU A 68 12.53 10.39 -5.08
CA GLU A 68 11.88 11.70 -5.02
C GLU A 68 10.62 11.63 -4.15
N LEU A 69 10.57 12.47 -3.13
CA LEU A 69 9.48 12.44 -2.15
C LEU A 69 8.13 12.72 -2.81
N THR A 70 7.23 11.75 -2.70
CA THR A 70 5.90 11.80 -3.30
C THR A 70 4.86 11.46 -2.24
N PHE A 71 3.90 12.36 -2.04
CA PHE A 71 2.79 12.14 -1.12
C PHE A 71 1.51 11.87 -1.88
N GLY A 72 0.63 11.04 -1.30
CA GLY A 72 -0.73 10.89 -1.80
C GLY A 72 -1.52 12.17 -1.54
N ILE A 73 -2.25 12.65 -2.53
CA ILE A 73 -3.10 13.83 -2.38
C ILE A 73 -4.59 13.50 -2.52
N SER A 74 -4.91 12.35 -3.10
CA SER A 74 -6.31 11.91 -3.20
C SER A 74 -6.33 10.41 -3.39
N ASN A 75 -7.15 9.73 -2.61
CA ASN A 75 -7.36 8.29 -2.75
C ASN A 75 -8.84 7.99 -2.62
N ASN A 76 -9.31 7.02 -3.40
CA ASN A 76 -10.64 6.45 -3.27
C ASN A 76 -10.50 4.96 -3.06
N ILE A 77 -11.10 4.44 -2.00
CA ILE A 77 -11.07 3.01 -1.70
C ILE A 77 -12.48 2.44 -1.80
N MET A 78 -12.58 1.29 -2.47
CA MET A 78 -13.82 0.54 -2.58
C MET A 78 -13.62 -0.81 -1.91
N PHE A 79 -14.44 -1.10 -0.90
CA PHE A 79 -14.40 -2.38 -0.18
C PHE A 79 -15.33 -3.34 -0.89
N VAL A 80 -14.78 -4.44 -1.38
CA VAL A 80 -15.49 -5.39 -2.25
C VAL A 80 -15.91 -6.64 -1.49
N SER A 81 -15.02 -7.15 -0.61
CA SER A 81 -15.32 -8.32 0.21
C SER A 81 -14.56 -8.24 1.52
N SER A 82 -14.99 -9.06 2.50
CA SER A 82 -14.38 -9.08 3.81
C SER A 82 -13.13 -9.94 3.84
N ALA A 83 -12.16 -9.54 4.66
CA ALA A 83 -11.00 -10.36 5.00
C ALA A 83 -11.12 -10.78 6.45
N LYS A 84 -10.72 -12.01 6.76
CA LYS A 84 -10.86 -12.63 8.07
C LYS A 84 -9.51 -12.82 8.74
N GLU A 85 -9.54 -12.98 10.06
CA GLU A 85 -8.33 -13.33 10.80
C GLU A 85 -7.66 -14.56 10.18
N GLY A 86 -6.35 -14.48 9.99
CA GLY A 86 -5.55 -15.52 9.36
C GLY A 86 -5.37 -15.36 7.86
N ASP A 87 -6.15 -14.50 7.20
CA ASP A 87 -5.97 -14.27 5.76
C ASP A 87 -4.65 -13.56 5.49
N LEU A 88 -3.90 -14.06 4.51
CA LEU A 88 -2.74 -13.35 3.98
C LEU A 88 -3.22 -12.49 2.82
N LEU A 89 -3.05 -11.19 2.96
CA LEU A 89 -3.48 -10.20 1.97
C LEU A 89 -2.28 -9.66 1.21
N LYS A 90 -2.49 -9.48 -0.09
CA LYS A 90 -1.49 -8.90 -0.99
C LYS A 90 -2.07 -7.67 -1.65
N ALA A 91 -1.41 -6.53 -1.47
CA ALA A 91 -1.73 -5.29 -2.17
C ALA A 91 -0.74 -5.12 -3.32
N GLU A 92 -1.24 -5.06 -4.53
CA GLU A 92 -0.42 -4.80 -5.71
C GLU A 92 -0.80 -3.46 -6.32
N ALA A 93 0.16 -2.52 -6.30
CA ALA A 93 0.00 -1.18 -6.85
C ALA A 93 0.65 -1.10 -8.23
N THR A 94 -0.04 -0.50 -9.18
CA THR A 94 0.47 -0.24 -10.53
C THR A 94 0.16 1.19 -10.93
N PHE A 95 0.96 1.77 -11.84
CA PHE A 95 0.67 3.09 -12.38
C PHE A 95 -0.49 3.01 -13.39
N VAL A 96 -1.44 3.91 -13.25
CA VAL A 96 -2.38 4.24 -14.34
C VAL A 96 -1.68 5.21 -15.28
N ALA A 97 -1.01 6.21 -14.72
CA ALA A 97 -0.16 7.14 -15.46
C ALA A 97 1.00 7.55 -14.56
N ASP A 98 2.22 7.30 -15.01
CA ASP A 98 3.42 7.71 -14.27
C ASP A 98 3.80 9.13 -14.68
N HIS A 99 2.93 10.07 -14.29
CA HIS A 99 3.14 11.48 -14.59
C HIS A 99 4.27 12.02 -13.72
N HIS A 100 5.12 12.86 -14.30
CA HIS A 100 6.31 13.37 -13.58
C HIS A 100 5.96 14.19 -12.33
N LYS A 101 4.78 14.79 -12.28
CA LYS A 101 4.37 15.66 -11.18
C LYS A 101 3.24 15.06 -10.35
N ILE A 102 2.23 14.51 -11.01
CA ILE A 102 1.02 13.98 -10.36
C ILE A 102 0.74 12.55 -10.86
N PRO A 103 1.54 11.58 -10.42
CA PRO A 103 1.31 10.19 -10.82
C PRO A 103 -0.06 9.70 -10.32
N SER A 104 -0.71 8.86 -11.11
CA SER A 104 -1.94 8.18 -10.71
C SER A 104 -1.71 6.68 -10.70
N VAL A 105 -2.32 6.02 -9.72
CA VAL A 105 -2.09 4.61 -9.44
C VAL A 105 -3.40 3.91 -9.14
N GLU A 106 -3.36 2.58 -9.24
CA GLU A 106 -4.44 1.73 -8.72
C GLU A 106 -3.83 0.57 -7.95
N VAL A 107 -4.60 0.06 -6.99
CA VAL A 107 -4.18 -1.05 -6.14
C VAL A 107 -5.30 -2.06 -6.06
N ASN A 108 -4.95 -3.34 -6.22
CA ASN A 108 -5.85 -4.44 -5.89
C ASN A 108 -5.32 -5.12 -4.64
N VAL A 109 -6.17 -5.26 -3.64
CA VAL A 109 -5.87 -6.06 -2.45
C VAL A 109 -6.62 -7.36 -2.58
N THR A 110 -5.88 -8.47 -2.62
CA THR A 110 -6.44 -9.81 -2.82
C THR A 110 -6.02 -10.74 -1.70
N ASN A 111 -6.80 -11.79 -1.46
CA ASN A 111 -6.41 -12.86 -0.55
C ASN A 111 -5.67 -13.96 -1.33
N LYS A 112 -5.27 -15.04 -0.64
CA LYS A 112 -4.50 -16.13 -1.27
C LYS A 112 -5.27 -16.89 -2.35
N ASP A 113 -6.61 -16.77 -2.38
CA ASP A 113 -7.45 -17.37 -3.42
C ASP A 113 -7.70 -16.40 -4.58
N ASN A 114 -6.95 -15.30 -4.64
CA ASN A 114 -7.09 -14.23 -5.63
C ASN A 114 -8.45 -13.52 -5.60
N LYS A 115 -9.16 -13.62 -4.48
CA LYS A 115 -10.41 -12.90 -4.31
C LYS A 115 -10.12 -11.43 -4.01
N LEU A 116 -10.75 -10.52 -4.74
CA LEU A 116 -10.58 -9.09 -4.52
C LEU A 116 -11.25 -8.69 -3.20
N VAL A 117 -10.46 -8.10 -2.30
CA VAL A 117 -10.92 -7.61 -1.01
C VAL A 117 -11.24 -6.12 -1.09
N CYS A 118 -10.34 -5.32 -1.64
CA CYS A 118 -10.61 -3.93 -1.90
C CYS A 118 -9.80 -3.43 -3.09
N HIS A 119 -10.25 -2.30 -3.64
CA HIS A 119 -9.61 -1.66 -4.77
C HIS A 119 -9.42 -0.18 -4.44
N VAL A 120 -8.24 0.35 -4.72
CA VAL A 120 -7.90 1.75 -4.47
C VAL A 120 -7.47 2.40 -5.76
N THR A 121 -7.97 3.61 -6.00
CA THR A 121 -7.41 4.51 -7.02
C THR A 121 -6.86 5.72 -6.31
N GLY A 122 -5.69 6.18 -6.75
CA GLY A 122 -5.02 7.26 -6.05
C GLY A 122 -4.23 8.16 -6.97
N MET A 123 -3.90 9.32 -6.43
CA MET A 123 -3.08 10.32 -7.10
C MET A 123 -2.09 10.87 -6.09
N GLY A 124 -0.85 11.05 -6.52
CA GLY A 124 0.19 11.64 -5.68
C GLY A 124 0.69 12.96 -6.25
N TYR A 125 1.52 13.62 -5.45
CA TYR A 125 2.22 14.84 -5.84
C TYR A 125 3.71 14.64 -5.55
N ARG A 126 4.55 14.75 -6.58
CA ARG A 126 6.00 14.67 -6.44
C ARG A 126 6.57 16.03 -6.09
N LYS A 127 7.18 16.09 -4.93
CA LYS A 127 7.89 17.29 -4.47
C LYS A 127 9.32 17.24 -5.05
N SER A 128 9.89 18.38 -5.33
CA SER A 128 11.25 18.43 -5.89
C SER A 128 12.30 18.32 -4.79
N VAL A 129 12.13 17.33 -3.90
CA VAL A 129 13.07 17.04 -2.82
C VAL A 129 13.27 15.54 -2.69
N LYS A 130 14.40 15.15 -2.13
CA LYS A 130 14.70 13.74 -1.91
C LYS A 130 13.87 13.15 -0.78
N LEU A 131 13.52 11.88 -0.92
CA LEU A 131 12.91 11.11 0.15
C LEU A 131 13.88 11.03 1.34
N PRO A 132 13.41 11.30 2.58
CA PRO A 132 14.27 11.15 3.76
C PRO A 132 14.74 9.71 3.93
N THR A 133 15.98 9.53 4.38
CA THR A 133 16.56 8.20 4.61
C THR A 133 16.50 7.77 6.07
N GLU A 134 16.12 8.68 6.97
CA GLU A 134 15.99 8.40 8.41
C GLU A 134 14.77 9.16 8.98
#